data_acbef38ab359313fba008bff85d622ef
#
_entry.id   acbef38ab359313fba008bff85d622ef
#
_cell.length_a   1.000
_cell.length_b   1.000
_cell.length_c   1.000
_cell.angle_alpha   90.00
_cell.angle_beta   90.00
_cell.angle_gamma   90.00
#
_symmetry.space_group_name_H-M   'P 1'
#
loop_
_entity.id
_entity.type
_entity.pdbx_description
1 polymer ?
#
loop_
_entity_poly.entity_id
_entity_poly.type
_entity_poly.pdbx_seq_one_letter_code
_entity_poly.pdbx_strand_id
1 'polypeptide(L)'
;MKAIPLELKDANAFVEKLHRHHAPVYRDKFRIGCADENGKLIGVVQCARPVSRYLDDGKTLEVVRLCSDGTKNVCSFLYSRAARIAKEMGYQKIITYILESEDGASLRASGWIKEADGVGGGSWDVPSRPRELIPQQLSLFGENVPKYSIEKKTRYSKAL
;
A
#
# COMPACT_ATOMS: atom_id res chain seq x y z
N MET A 1 -11.60 -17.21 -4.56
CA MET A 1 -11.30 -15.81 -4.18
C MET A 1 -12.35 -14.87 -4.73
N LYS A 2 -12.88 -13.98 -3.91
CA LYS A 2 -13.92 -13.03 -4.26
C LYS A 2 -13.53 -11.64 -3.73
N ALA A 3 -13.71 -10.59 -4.54
CA ALA A 3 -13.57 -9.21 -4.07
C ALA A 3 -14.80 -8.82 -3.24
N ILE A 4 -14.57 -8.19 -2.11
CA ILE A 4 -15.60 -7.71 -1.20
C ILE A 4 -15.38 -6.25 -0.81
N PRO A 5 -16.44 -5.47 -0.60
CA PRO A 5 -16.32 -4.15 -0.02
C PRO A 5 -15.86 -4.24 1.44
N LEU A 6 -15.13 -3.22 1.90
CA LEU A 6 -14.66 -3.12 3.27
C LEU A 6 -14.86 -1.71 3.83
N GLU A 7 -15.15 -1.63 5.11
CA GLU A 7 -15.03 -0.37 5.84
C GLU A 7 -13.55 -0.04 6.12
N LEU A 8 -13.24 1.25 6.25
CA LEU A 8 -11.86 1.69 6.49
C LEU A 8 -11.28 1.09 7.78
N LYS A 9 -12.07 1.00 8.84
CA LYS A 9 -11.67 0.40 10.11
C LYS A 9 -11.28 -1.08 9.97
N ASP A 10 -12.03 -1.84 9.17
CA ASP A 10 -11.79 -3.28 8.99
C ASP A 10 -10.55 -3.51 8.13
N ALA A 11 -10.36 -2.71 7.09
CA ALA A 11 -9.15 -2.72 6.29
C ALA A 11 -7.91 -2.38 7.13
N ASN A 12 -7.97 -1.33 7.94
CA ASN A 12 -6.88 -0.94 8.81
C ASN A 12 -6.59 -1.98 9.89
N ALA A 13 -7.60 -2.61 10.48
CA ALA A 13 -7.42 -3.69 11.44
C ALA A 13 -6.71 -4.89 10.84
N PHE A 14 -7.05 -5.26 9.60
CA PHE A 14 -6.36 -6.34 8.88
C PHE A 14 -4.89 -5.99 8.59
N VAL A 15 -4.63 -4.76 8.12
CA VAL A 15 -3.27 -4.26 7.85
C VAL A 15 -2.45 -4.24 9.15
N GLU A 16 -3.00 -3.74 10.24
CA GLU A 16 -2.31 -3.66 11.53
C GLU A 16 -1.92 -5.05 12.07
N LYS A 17 -2.80 -6.03 11.91
CA LYS A 17 -2.57 -7.41 12.35
C LYS A 17 -1.46 -8.11 11.58
N LEU A 18 -1.35 -7.87 10.27
CA LEU A 18 -0.48 -8.65 9.37
C LEU A 18 0.69 -7.87 8.81
N HIS A 19 0.62 -6.56 8.76
CA HIS A 19 1.65 -5.72 8.15
C HIS A 19 2.63 -5.20 9.21
N ARG A 20 3.82 -5.78 9.24
CA ARG A 20 4.85 -5.49 10.24
C ARG A 20 5.48 -4.08 10.11
N HIS A 21 5.30 -3.40 8.97
CA HIS A 21 6.10 -2.21 8.61
C HIS A 21 5.29 -0.96 8.29
N HIS A 22 3.95 -1.00 8.36
CA HIS A 22 3.13 0.14 7.96
C HIS A 22 2.04 0.48 8.97
N ALA A 23 1.90 1.78 9.22
CA ALA A 23 0.80 2.31 10.01
C ALA A 23 -0.53 2.22 9.23
N PRO A 24 -1.68 2.20 9.92
CA PRO A 24 -2.99 2.35 9.32
C PRO A 24 -3.09 3.60 8.43
N VAL A 25 -3.93 3.55 7.41
CA VAL A 25 -4.20 4.68 6.52
C VAL A 25 -5.35 5.50 7.09
N TYR A 26 -5.17 6.81 7.24
CA TYR A 26 -6.22 7.70 7.76
C TYR A 26 -7.33 7.97 6.75
N ARG A 27 -6.99 7.98 5.45
CA ARG A 27 -7.94 8.18 4.34
C ARG A 27 -7.41 7.52 3.08
N ASP A 28 -8.30 6.97 2.31
CA ASP A 28 -8.04 6.44 0.98
C ASP A 28 -9.12 6.89 -0.01
N LYS A 29 -8.93 6.62 -1.28
CA LYS A 29 -9.94 6.84 -2.32
C LYS A 29 -10.91 5.67 -2.39
N PHE A 30 -10.37 4.47 -2.31
CA PHE A 30 -11.15 3.24 -2.18
C PHE A 30 -10.30 2.12 -1.57
N ARG A 31 -10.99 1.10 -1.12
CA ARG A 31 -10.43 -0.14 -0.60
C ARG A 31 -11.31 -1.31 -0.96
N ILE A 32 -10.69 -2.47 -1.12
CA ILE A 32 -11.40 -3.74 -1.26
C ILE A 32 -10.68 -4.83 -0.47
N GLY A 33 -11.45 -5.82 -0.04
CA GLY A 33 -10.95 -7.06 0.51
C GLY A 33 -10.97 -8.19 -0.51
N CYS A 34 -10.17 -9.20 -0.25
CA CYS A 34 -10.26 -10.50 -0.87
C CYS A 34 -10.76 -11.49 0.17
N ALA A 35 -11.86 -12.18 -0.11
CA ALA A 35 -12.38 -13.26 0.71
C ALA A 35 -12.16 -14.61 0.04
N ASP A 36 -11.94 -15.64 0.87
CA ASP A 36 -11.90 -17.03 0.44
C ASP A 36 -13.32 -17.59 0.16
N GLU A 37 -13.41 -18.88 -0.10
CA GLU A 37 -14.69 -19.56 -0.38
C GLU A 37 -15.65 -19.59 0.83
N ASN A 38 -15.10 -19.49 2.03
CA ASN A 38 -15.86 -19.48 3.28
C ASN A 38 -16.24 -18.06 3.72
N GLY A 39 -15.86 -17.03 2.95
CA GLY A 39 -16.12 -15.65 3.27
C GLY A 39 -15.10 -15.01 4.25
N LYS A 40 -14.04 -15.73 4.59
CA LYS A 40 -12.97 -15.21 5.45
C LYS A 40 -12.13 -14.18 4.68
N LEU A 41 -11.85 -13.04 5.30
CA LEU A 41 -10.96 -12.03 4.75
C LEU A 41 -9.50 -12.55 4.75
N ILE A 42 -8.90 -12.61 3.57
CA ILE A 42 -7.54 -13.14 3.34
C ILE A 42 -6.58 -12.11 2.74
N GLY A 43 -7.07 -10.94 2.36
CA GLY A 43 -6.23 -9.86 1.86
C GLY A 43 -6.99 -8.56 1.69
N VAL A 44 -6.24 -7.46 1.69
CA VAL A 44 -6.76 -6.08 1.58
C VAL A 44 -5.87 -5.27 0.67
N VAL A 45 -6.46 -4.41 -0.15
CA VAL A 45 -5.77 -3.34 -0.88
C VAL A 45 -6.45 -2.00 -0.58
N GLN A 46 -5.64 -0.98 -0.36
CA GLN A 46 -6.08 0.40 -0.17
C GLN A 46 -5.37 1.31 -1.16
N CYS A 47 -6.14 2.14 -1.85
CA CYS A 47 -5.67 3.04 -2.89
C CYS A 47 -5.99 4.49 -2.53
N ALA A 48 -5.01 5.38 -2.73
CA ALA A 48 -5.12 6.79 -2.41
C ALA A 48 -4.41 7.66 -3.45
N ARG A 49 -4.43 8.97 -3.22
CA ARG A 49 -3.57 9.91 -3.97
C ARG A 49 -2.11 9.55 -3.72
N PRO A 50 -1.23 9.75 -4.72
CA PRO A 50 0.20 9.56 -4.53
C PRO A 50 0.73 10.31 -3.31
N VAL A 51 1.55 9.64 -2.49
CA VAL A 51 2.23 10.27 -1.36
C VAL A 51 3.25 11.31 -1.86
N SER A 52 3.90 11.03 -2.98
CA SER A 52 4.78 11.99 -3.64
C SER A 52 3.97 13.07 -4.36
N ARG A 53 4.13 14.31 -3.92
CA ARG A 53 3.49 15.47 -4.57
C ARG A 53 3.86 15.63 -6.05
N TYR A 54 5.02 15.12 -6.47
CA TYR A 54 5.47 15.16 -7.86
C TYR A 54 4.75 14.19 -8.77
N LEU A 55 4.12 13.15 -8.20
CA LEU A 55 3.34 12.15 -8.93
C LEU A 55 1.83 12.36 -8.78
N ASP A 56 1.42 13.29 -7.93
CA ASP A 56 0.02 13.62 -7.67
C ASP A 56 -0.50 14.64 -8.72
N ASP A 57 -0.69 14.15 -9.93
CA ASP A 57 -1.13 14.92 -11.11
C ASP A 57 -2.66 14.87 -11.33
N GLY A 58 -3.41 14.29 -10.41
CA GLY A 58 -4.85 14.09 -10.53
C GLY A 58 -5.27 12.94 -11.45
N LYS A 59 -4.34 12.31 -12.15
CA LYS A 59 -4.57 11.20 -13.10
C LYS A 59 -3.88 9.91 -12.66
N THR A 60 -3.02 9.99 -11.66
CA THR A 60 -2.29 8.88 -11.08
C THR A 60 -2.87 8.51 -9.72
N LEU A 61 -3.06 7.23 -9.50
CA LEU A 61 -3.48 6.64 -8.22
C LEU A 61 -2.32 5.83 -7.62
N GLU A 62 -2.24 5.74 -6.31
CA GLU A 62 -1.24 4.89 -5.63
C GLU A 62 -1.92 3.80 -4.82
N VAL A 63 -1.45 2.56 -4.96
CA VAL A 63 -1.71 1.50 -3.98
C VAL A 63 -0.83 1.77 -2.77
N VAL A 64 -1.41 2.33 -1.73
CA VAL A 64 -0.69 2.72 -0.52
C VAL A 64 -0.53 1.58 0.48
N ARG A 65 -1.42 0.60 0.42
CA ARG A 65 -1.36 -0.63 1.22
C ARG A 65 -1.89 -1.81 0.42
N LEU A 66 -1.15 -2.89 0.47
CA LEU A 66 -1.62 -4.20 0.06
C LEU A 66 -1.04 -5.22 1.02
N CYS A 67 -1.88 -6.01 1.63
CA CYS A 67 -1.42 -7.12 2.46
C CYS A 67 -2.34 -8.34 2.35
N SER A 68 -1.78 -9.49 2.61
CA SER A 68 -2.50 -10.76 2.61
C SER A 68 -2.01 -11.65 3.75
N ASP A 69 -2.77 -12.66 4.07
CA ASP A 69 -2.39 -13.69 5.04
C ASP A 69 -1.39 -14.73 4.50
N GLY A 70 -0.84 -14.50 3.30
CA GLY A 70 0.08 -15.40 2.62
C GLY A 70 -0.59 -16.37 1.65
N THR A 71 -1.92 -16.36 1.53
CA THR A 71 -2.64 -17.19 0.58
C THR A 71 -2.18 -16.89 -0.85
N LYS A 72 -1.87 -17.95 -1.59
CA LYS A 72 -1.35 -17.86 -2.96
C LYS A 72 -2.27 -17.04 -3.86
N ASN A 73 -1.67 -16.21 -4.71
CA ASN A 73 -2.34 -15.37 -5.73
C ASN A 73 -3.22 -14.23 -5.18
N VAL A 74 -3.37 -14.04 -3.88
CA VAL A 74 -4.18 -12.95 -3.31
C VAL A 74 -3.62 -11.59 -3.70
N CYS A 75 -2.31 -11.39 -3.64
CA CYS A 75 -1.68 -10.11 -3.99
C CYS A 75 -1.90 -9.75 -5.47
N SER A 76 -1.65 -10.68 -6.39
CA SER A 76 -1.88 -10.45 -7.83
C SER A 76 -3.36 -10.23 -8.15
N PHE A 77 -4.26 -10.95 -7.48
CA PHE A 77 -5.70 -10.72 -7.57
C PHE A 77 -6.06 -9.29 -7.15
N LEU A 78 -5.58 -8.82 -6.01
CA LEU A 78 -5.87 -7.49 -5.49
C LEU A 78 -5.26 -6.38 -6.37
N TYR A 79 -4.01 -6.53 -6.84
CA TYR A 79 -3.41 -5.58 -7.79
C TYR A 79 -4.21 -5.46 -9.08
N SER A 80 -4.66 -6.58 -9.63
CA SER A 80 -5.50 -6.59 -10.83
C SER A 80 -6.85 -5.90 -10.61
N ARG A 81 -7.49 -6.12 -9.47
CA ARG A 81 -8.76 -5.48 -9.13
C ARG A 81 -8.60 -3.99 -8.89
N ALA A 82 -7.57 -3.58 -8.16
CA ALA A 82 -7.25 -2.17 -7.94
C ALA A 82 -7.07 -1.41 -9.25
N ALA A 83 -6.33 -1.99 -10.20
CA ALA A 83 -6.12 -1.39 -11.51
C ALA A 83 -7.43 -1.23 -12.30
N ARG A 84 -8.32 -2.22 -12.27
CA ARG A 84 -9.63 -2.13 -12.94
C ARG A 84 -10.50 -1.03 -12.33
N ILE A 85 -10.59 -0.97 -11.01
CA ILE A 85 -11.37 0.07 -10.32
C ILE A 85 -10.80 1.45 -10.62
N ALA A 86 -9.48 1.61 -10.56
CA ALA A 86 -8.82 2.87 -10.89
C ALA A 86 -9.15 3.33 -12.32
N LYS A 87 -9.13 2.42 -13.28
CA LYS A 87 -9.53 2.69 -14.67
C LYS A 87 -10.97 3.17 -14.78
N GLU A 88 -11.91 2.48 -14.14
CA GLU A 88 -13.32 2.86 -14.14
C GLU A 88 -13.57 4.21 -13.43
N MET A 89 -12.73 4.59 -12.49
CA MET A 89 -12.73 5.90 -11.85
C MET A 89 -12.12 7.01 -12.72
N GLY A 90 -11.56 6.69 -13.89
CA GLY A 90 -10.97 7.63 -14.82
C GLY A 90 -9.48 7.94 -14.61
N TYR A 91 -8.79 7.20 -13.73
CA TYR A 91 -7.35 7.32 -13.62
C TYR A 91 -6.65 6.77 -14.86
N GLN A 92 -5.50 7.35 -15.21
CA GLN A 92 -4.71 6.96 -16.39
C GLN A 92 -3.52 6.08 -16.02
N LYS A 93 -3.12 6.11 -14.76
CA LYS A 93 -1.95 5.39 -14.24
C LYS A 93 -2.19 4.98 -12.80
N ILE A 94 -1.70 3.82 -12.44
CA ILE A 94 -1.62 3.37 -11.05
C ILE A 94 -0.19 2.98 -10.71
N ILE A 95 0.27 3.37 -9.52
CA ILE A 95 1.62 3.10 -9.03
C ILE A 95 1.58 2.38 -7.68
N THR A 96 2.67 1.74 -7.33
CA THR A 96 2.92 1.19 -6.00
C THR A 96 4.41 1.11 -5.72
N TYR A 97 4.75 0.99 -4.45
CA TYR A 97 6.13 0.80 -3.99
C TYR A 97 6.23 -0.51 -3.22
N ILE A 98 7.28 -1.27 -3.50
CA ILE A 98 7.70 -2.43 -2.71
C ILE A 98 9.12 -2.21 -2.21
N LEU A 99 9.55 -2.96 -1.21
CA LEU A 99 10.94 -2.92 -0.75
C LEU A 99 11.87 -3.49 -1.84
N GLU A 100 13.10 -3.00 -1.92
CA GLU A 100 14.07 -3.54 -2.89
C GLU A 100 14.37 -5.02 -2.67
N SER A 101 14.23 -5.51 -1.44
CA SER A 101 14.36 -6.94 -1.09
C SER A 101 13.22 -7.81 -1.61
N GLU A 102 12.09 -7.21 -2.01
CA GLU A 102 10.94 -7.93 -2.55
C GLU A 102 11.07 -8.12 -4.07
N ASP A 103 10.76 -9.31 -4.54
CA ASP A 103 10.95 -9.67 -5.96
C ASP A 103 9.91 -9.08 -6.93
N GLY A 104 8.78 -8.58 -6.43
CA GLY A 104 7.70 -8.02 -7.23
C GLY A 104 6.95 -9.03 -8.13
N ALA A 105 7.02 -10.33 -7.81
CA ALA A 105 6.40 -11.38 -8.62
C ALA A 105 4.90 -11.17 -8.83
N SER A 106 4.18 -10.79 -7.78
CA SER A 106 2.73 -10.52 -7.84
C SER A 106 2.38 -9.35 -8.73
N LEU A 107 3.25 -8.34 -8.80
CA LEU A 107 3.10 -7.17 -9.66
C LEU A 107 3.31 -7.56 -11.13
N ARG A 108 4.40 -8.24 -11.43
CA ARG A 108 4.66 -8.73 -12.79
C ARG A 108 3.55 -9.66 -13.27
N ALA A 109 3.08 -10.57 -12.41
CA ALA A 109 1.97 -11.48 -12.72
C ALA A 109 0.66 -10.76 -13.03
N SER A 110 0.47 -9.54 -12.52
CA SER A 110 -0.70 -8.69 -12.80
C SER A 110 -0.45 -7.62 -13.88
N GLY A 111 0.66 -7.73 -14.60
CA GLY A 111 0.99 -6.88 -15.75
C GLY A 111 1.45 -5.47 -15.36
N TRP A 112 2.06 -5.32 -14.17
CA TRP A 112 2.74 -4.10 -13.76
C TRP A 112 4.19 -4.14 -14.20
N ILE A 113 4.75 -2.99 -14.50
CA ILE A 113 6.16 -2.84 -14.93
C ILE A 113 6.95 -2.09 -13.87
N LYS A 114 8.21 -2.47 -13.73
CA LYS A 114 9.16 -1.72 -12.90
C LYS A 114 9.44 -0.37 -13.57
N GLU A 115 9.24 0.72 -12.82
CA GLU A 115 9.42 2.08 -13.32
C GLU A 115 10.69 2.74 -12.78
N ALA A 116 11.06 2.48 -11.52
CA ALA A 116 12.26 3.04 -10.90
C ALA A 116 12.74 2.19 -9.73
N ASP A 117 14.05 2.10 -9.58
CA ASP A 117 14.73 1.49 -8.42
C ASP A 117 15.29 2.56 -7.49
N GLY A 118 15.54 2.17 -6.24
CA GLY A 118 16.21 3.00 -5.25
C GLY A 118 15.48 4.29 -4.90
N VAL A 119 14.16 4.31 -5.06
CA VAL A 119 13.33 5.50 -4.80
C VAL A 119 12.79 5.49 -3.38
N GLY A 120 12.68 6.67 -2.79
CA GLY A 120 12.25 6.80 -1.41
C GLY A 120 13.21 6.13 -0.43
N GLY A 121 12.71 5.76 0.74
CA GLY A 121 13.55 5.25 1.82
C GLY A 121 14.34 6.36 2.53
N GLY A 122 15.11 5.95 3.55
CA GLY A 122 15.81 6.88 4.41
C GLY A 122 14.92 7.51 5.49
N SER A 123 15.55 8.25 6.38
CA SER A 123 14.84 8.98 7.43
C SER A 123 14.14 10.19 6.84
N TRP A 124 12.85 10.35 7.16
CA TRP A 124 12.11 11.57 6.90
C TRP A 124 12.52 12.70 7.85
N ASP A 125 13.29 12.33 8.86
CA ASP A 125 13.84 13.23 9.85
C ASP A 125 15.20 13.73 9.38
N VAL A 126 15.30 15.03 9.12
CA VAL A 126 16.57 15.68 8.77
C VAL A 126 16.99 16.57 9.92
N PRO A 127 18.31 16.65 10.24
CA PRO A 127 18.80 17.47 11.36
C PRO A 127 18.36 18.92 11.34
N SER A 128 18.14 19.47 10.14
CA SER A 128 17.68 20.85 9.94
C SER A 128 16.16 21.05 10.16
N ARG A 129 15.40 19.95 10.25
CA ARG A 129 13.94 19.98 10.44
C ARG A 129 13.48 18.71 11.15
N PRO A 130 13.82 18.55 12.45
CA PRO A 130 13.37 17.40 13.22
C PRO A 130 11.82 17.40 13.28
N ARG A 131 11.21 16.22 13.07
CA ARG A 131 9.78 16.04 13.26
C ARG A 131 9.53 15.57 14.68
N GLU A 132 8.88 16.41 15.47
CA GLU A 132 8.37 15.97 16.78
C GLU A 132 7.36 14.85 16.56
N LEU A 133 7.60 13.72 17.22
CA LEU A 133 6.63 12.64 17.29
C LEU A 133 5.41 13.16 18.06
N ILE A 134 4.23 13.06 17.46
CA ILE A 134 2.99 13.44 18.14
C ILE A 134 2.88 12.60 19.42
N PRO A 135 2.68 13.19 20.60
CA PRO A 135 2.68 12.47 21.88
C PRO A 135 1.75 11.26 21.93
N GLN A 136 0.65 11.28 21.19
CA GLN A 136 -0.29 10.14 21.03
C GLN A 136 0.32 8.91 20.34
N GLN A 137 1.39 9.08 19.57
CA GLN A 137 2.11 7.97 18.96
C GLN A 137 3.16 7.36 19.90
N LEU A 138 3.61 8.11 20.89
CA LEU A 138 4.56 7.67 21.91
C LEU A 138 3.88 6.85 23.03
N SER A 139 2.61 7.12 23.34
CA SER A 139 1.91 6.53 24.49
C SER A 139 1.34 5.13 24.23
N LEU A 140 1.13 4.73 22.98
CA LEU A 140 0.50 3.45 22.62
C LEU A 140 1.47 2.26 22.49
N PHE A 141 2.76 2.50 22.31
CA PHE A 141 3.73 1.46 22.00
C PHE A 141 5.10 1.68 22.67
N GLY A 142 5.19 1.96 23.90
CA GLY A 142 6.36 1.98 24.81
C GLY A 142 7.79 1.77 24.29
N GLU A 143 8.01 1.69 23.00
CA GLU A 143 9.32 1.52 22.35
C GLU A 143 9.41 2.37 21.08
N ASN A 144 10.55 3.05 20.91
CA ASN A 144 10.94 3.80 19.72
C ASN A 144 11.25 2.85 18.54
N VAL A 145 10.29 2.09 18.07
CA VAL A 145 10.43 1.32 16.83
C VAL A 145 10.07 2.24 15.68
N PRO A 146 10.97 2.47 14.71
CA PRO A 146 10.65 3.25 13.53
C PRO A 146 9.48 2.57 12.80
N LYS A 147 8.35 3.27 12.70
CA LYS A 147 7.14 2.78 12.02
C LYS A 147 7.28 2.63 10.50
N TYR A 148 8.43 2.96 9.94
CA TYR A 148 8.69 2.96 8.50
C TYR A 148 10.00 2.27 8.22
N SER A 149 10.00 1.37 7.23
CA SER A 149 11.25 0.83 6.71
C SER A 149 12.07 1.97 6.09
N ILE A 150 13.33 2.08 6.49
CA ILE A 150 14.32 2.98 5.88
C ILE A 150 14.93 2.38 4.60
N GLU A 151 14.59 1.13 4.26
CA GLU A 151 15.03 0.46 3.06
C GLU A 151 14.55 1.22 1.82
N LYS A 152 15.39 1.28 0.81
CA LYS A 152 15.02 1.81 -0.50
C LYS A 152 13.91 0.98 -1.12
N LYS A 153 13.14 1.59 -1.99
CA LYS A 153 11.96 1.00 -2.60
C LYS A 153 12.09 0.97 -4.11
N THR A 154 11.43 0.00 -4.69
CA THR A 154 11.21 -0.09 -6.14
C THR A 154 9.79 0.36 -6.45
N ARG A 155 9.65 1.28 -7.40
CA ARG A 155 8.36 1.72 -7.88
C ARG A 155 7.93 0.90 -9.09
N TYR A 156 6.73 0.38 -9.02
CA TYR A 156 6.03 -0.27 -10.13
C TYR A 156 4.87 0.60 -10.59
N SER A 157 4.54 0.51 -11.87
CA SER A 157 3.42 1.22 -12.46
C SER A 157 2.65 0.36 -13.45
N LYS A 158 1.42 0.76 -13.71
CA LYS A 158 0.57 0.19 -14.76
C LYS A 158 -0.20 1.33 -15.43
N ALA A 159 -0.11 1.41 -16.77
CA ALA A 159 -1.00 2.24 -17.57
C ALA A 159 -2.40 1.63 -17.58
N LEU A 160 -3.43 2.48 -17.52
CA LEU A 160 -4.82 2.07 -17.38
C LEU A 160 -5.65 2.32 -18.65
#